data_91b58d3ba9a30f43bd5540ea5abc270e
#
_entry.id   91b58d3ba9a30f43bd5540ea5abc270e
#
_cell.length_a   1.000
_cell.length_b   1.000
_cell.length_c   1.000
_cell.angle_alpha   90.00
_cell.angle_beta   90.00
_cell.angle_gamma   90.00
#
_symmetry.space_group_name_H-M   'P 1'
#
loop_
_entity.id
_entity.type
_entity.pdbx_description
1 polymer ?
#
loop_
_entity_poly.entity_id
_entity_poly.type
_entity_poly.pdbx_seq_one_letter_code
_entity_poly.pdbx_strand_id
1 'polypeptide(L)'
;MKKLLLPAAITLLLISCTTGNKTDTSTDSTKMSGAKMSSNDPVMYPYAVTYSSKFEKSNDQNSQMVLSLWKDFDNNTLDNSLDKFADTVTMMMPGFEMVGVTRDSALASSKEYRSMFSKVTSRVAAVTALKSTDKNEEWVLVWGTEVHTNKKNVTDSVHLQETWRINKDGKIDYLMQYMRNTPAPIK
;
A
#
# COMPACT_ATOMS: atom_id res chain seq x y z
N MET A 1 -29.73 -5.75 40.86
CA MET A 1 -31.14 -5.71 40.44
C MET A 1 -31.25 -6.03 38.96
N LYS A 2 -31.95 -7.14 38.69
CA LYS A 2 -32.64 -7.60 37.49
C LYS A 2 -31.96 -7.51 36.12
N LYS A 3 -31.53 -8.68 35.68
CA LYS A 3 -31.27 -9.08 34.30
C LYS A 3 -32.55 -9.02 33.47
N LEU A 4 -32.44 -8.57 32.21
CA LEU A 4 -33.46 -8.86 31.20
C LEU A 4 -32.74 -9.39 29.95
N LEU A 5 -32.89 -10.70 29.71
CA LEU A 5 -32.55 -11.43 28.50
C LEU A 5 -33.79 -11.41 27.60
N LEU A 6 -33.58 -11.06 26.34
CA LEU A 6 -34.59 -11.30 25.27
C LEU A 6 -33.89 -12.11 24.14
N PRO A 7 -34.41 -13.29 23.79
CA PRO A 7 -33.95 -14.00 22.59
C PRO A 7 -34.77 -13.59 21.36
N ALA A 8 -34.11 -13.16 20.32
CA ALA A 8 -34.73 -12.98 19.01
C ALA A 8 -34.65 -14.29 18.23
N ALA A 9 -35.81 -14.91 18.00
CA ALA A 9 -35.96 -16.08 17.16
C ALA A 9 -35.96 -15.65 15.67
N ILE A 10 -35.05 -16.19 14.87
CA ILE A 10 -35.03 -16.05 13.42
C ILE A 10 -35.78 -17.23 12.83
N THR A 11 -36.92 -16.97 12.24
CA THR A 11 -37.75 -17.97 11.54
C THR A 11 -37.30 -18.07 10.08
N LEU A 12 -36.75 -19.23 9.69
CA LEU A 12 -36.48 -19.57 8.29
C LEU A 12 -37.82 -19.98 7.62
N LEU A 13 -38.21 -19.26 6.58
CA LEU A 13 -39.27 -19.66 5.68
C LEU A 13 -38.67 -20.35 4.45
N LEU A 14 -38.83 -21.66 4.37
CA LEU A 14 -38.60 -22.45 3.17
C LEU A 14 -39.88 -22.46 2.37
N ILE A 15 -39.89 -21.86 1.19
CA ILE A 15 -40.96 -21.98 0.21
C ILE A 15 -40.51 -23.01 -0.83
N SER A 16 -41.11 -24.21 -0.72
CA SER A 16 -41.07 -25.26 -1.75
C SER A 16 -42.31 -25.12 -2.61
N CYS A 17 -42.17 -24.94 -3.90
CA CYS A 17 -43.23 -25.14 -4.87
C CYS A 17 -42.79 -26.14 -5.94
N THR A 18 -43.25 -27.35 -5.79
CA THR A 18 -43.37 -28.34 -6.88
C THR A 18 -44.74 -28.20 -7.51
N THR A 19 -44.81 -28.05 -8.81
CA THR A 19 -45.83 -28.74 -9.67
C THR A 19 -45.36 -28.67 -11.12
N GLY A 20 -45.34 -29.84 -11.73
CA GLY A 20 -44.90 -30.05 -13.09
C GLY A 20 -45.93 -29.69 -14.13
N ASN A 21 -45.46 -29.46 -15.32
CA ASN A 21 -46.11 -29.95 -16.53
C ASN A 21 -45.08 -30.14 -17.65
N LYS A 22 -45.13 -31.34 -18.27
CA LYS A 22 -44.33 -31.68 -19.44
C LYS A 22 -44.91 -30.98 -20.66
N THR A 23 -44.04 -30.35 -21.44
CA THR A 23 -44.23 -30.29 -22.91
C THR A 23 -42.80 -30.21 -23.52
N ASP A 24 -42.52 -31.15 -24.38
CA ASP A 24 -41.32 -31.25 -25.18
C ASP A 24 -41.17 -30.03 -26.09
N THR A 25 -40.01 -29.44 -26.14
CA THR A 25 -39.44 -28.90 -27.39
C THR A 25 -37.99 -28.44 -27.17
N SER A 26 -37.09 -29.06 -27.95
CA SER A 26 -35.76 -28.63 -28.42
C SER A 26 -34.78 -27.98 -27.44
N THR A 27 -33.80 -28.78 -27.18
CA THR A 27 -32.43 -28.46 -26.76
C THR A 27 -31.87 -27.26 -27.53
N ASP A 28 -31.80 -26.11 -26.91
CA ASP A 28 -30.77 -25.14 -27.27
C ASP A 28 -29.92 -24.88 -26.03
N SER A 29 -28.83 -25.62 -25.94
CA SER A 29 -27.77 -25.39 -24.96
C SER A 29 -27.08 -24.11 -25.34
N THR A 30 -27.59 -22.97 -24.89
CA THR A 30 -26.84 -21.73 -24.94
C THR A 30 -25.64 -21.88 -24.00
N LYS A 31 -24.55 -22.43 -24.54
CA LYS A 31 -23.20 -22.23 -23.98
C LYS A 31 -23.09 -20.75 -23.77
N MET A 32 -23.05 -20.31 -22.50
CA MET A 32 -22.45 -19.04 -22.14
C MET A 32 -20.99 -19.10 -22.62
N SER A 33 -20.80 -18.70 -23.87
CA SER A 33 -19.52 -18.41 -24.44
C SER A 33 -18.97 -17.29 -23.57
N GLY A 34 -18.05 -17.61 -22.68
CA GLY A 34 -17.27 -16.61 -21.99
C GLY A 34 -16.66 -15.72 -23.07
N ALA A 35 -17.23 -14.55 -23.28
CA ALA A 35 -16.66 -13.54 -24.14
C ALA A 35 -15.24 -13.31 -23.58
N LYS A 36 -14.22 -13.78 -24.31
CA LYS A 36 -12.85 -13.35 -24.10
C LYS A 36 -12.89 -11.84 -24.29
N MET A 37 -12.85 -11.09 -23.19
CA MET A 37 -12.62 -9.65 -23.27
C MET A 37 -11.36 -9.47 -24.10
N SER A 38 -11.49 -8.78 -25.24
CA SER A 38 -10.35 -8.36 -26.03
C SER A 38 -9.46 -7.52 -25.12
N SER A 39 -8.15 -7.78 -25.12
CA SER A 39 -7.19 -6.99 -24.35
C SER A 39 -7.14 -5.50 -24.73
N ASN A 40 -7.91 -5.10 -25.75
CA ASN A 40 -7.99 -3.74 -26.30
C ASN A 40 -9.30 -3.01 -25.96
N ASP A 41 -10.26 -3.64 -25.27
CA ASP A 41 -11.46 -2.94 -24.86
C ASP A 41 -11.13 -1.91 -23.77
N PRO A 42 -11.61 -0.65 -23.88
CA PRO A 42 -11.34 0.36 -22.87
C PRO A 42 -11.96 -0.08 -21.54
N VAL A 43 -11.13 -0.14 -20.49
CA VAL A 43 -11.60 -0.41 -19.13
C VAL A 43 -12.45 0.75 -18.64
N MET A 44 -13.72 0.50 -18.36
CA MET A 44 -14.63 1.48 -17.77
C MET A 44 -14.54 1.40 -16.23
N TYR A 45 -14.06 2.45 -15.61
CA TYR A 45 -14.02 2.57 -14.16
C TYR A 45 -15.34 3.14 -13.62
N PRO A 46 -15.88 2.64 -12.48
CA PRO A 46 -17.10 3.19 -11.88
C PRO A 46 -16.91 4.58 -11.26
N TYR A 47 -15.65 5.02 -11.10
CA TYR A 47 -15.28 6.34 -10.61
C TYR A 47 -14.30 7.01 -11.55
N ALA A 48 -14.33 8.34 -11.60
CA ALA A 48 -13.32 9.10 -12.32
C ALA A 48 -11.95 8.95 -11.64
N VAL A 49 -10.94 8.57 -12.42
CA VAL A 49 -9.55 8.53 -11.95
C VAL A 49 -8.95 9.92 -12.13
N THR A 50 -8.63 10.59 -11.02
CA THR A 50 -8.19 12.00 -11.03
C THR A 50 -6.70 12.19 -11.28
N TYR A 51 -5.89 11.13 -11.13
CA TYR A 51 -4.45 11.21 -11.35
C TYR A 51 -4.01 10.37 -12.56
N SER A 52 -3.86 9.07 -12.42
CA SER A 52 -3.50 8.15 -13.51
C SER A 52 -4.05 6.75 -13.27
N SER A 53 -4.47 6.12 -14.36
CA SER A 53 -4.79 4.68 -14.42
C SER A 53 -3.85 3.92 -15.37
N LYS A 54 -2.81 4.59 -15.89
CA LYS A 54 -1.93 4.08 -16.93
C LYS A 54 -0.54 3.83 -16.36
N PHE A 55 -0.36 2.66 -15.75
CA PHE A 55 0.91 2.25 -15.19
C PHE A 55 1.48 1.04 -15.92
N GLU A 56 2.78 1.02 -16.08
CA GLU A 56 3.56 -0.12 -16.52
C GLU A 56 4.68 -0.42 -15.52
N LYS A 57 5.26 -1.63 -15.59
CA LYS A 57 6.41 -1.95 -14.75
C LYS A 57 7.61 -1.08 -15.17
N SER A 58 8.27 -0.49 -14.18
CA SER A 58 9.45 0.34 -14.39
C SER A 58 10.74 -0.37 -13.99
N ASN A 59 11.86 0.39 -13.96
CA ASN A 59 13.19 -0.10 -13.69
C ASN A 59 13.36 -0.51 -12.22
N ASP A 60 13.82 -1.73 -11.99
CA ASP A 60 14.09 -2.26 -10.65
C ASP A 60 15.23 -1.51 -9.90
N GLN A 61 16.03 -0.70 -10.59
CA GLN A 61 17.05 0.17 -9.96
C GLN A 61 16.39 1.20 -9.02
N ASN A 62 15.21 1.71 -9.35
CA ASN A 62 14.45 2.58 -8.46
C ASN A 62 14.04 1.84 -7.18
N SER A 63 13.64 0.59 -7.28
CA SER A 63 13.36 -0.27 -6.11
C SER A 63 14.62 -0.48 -5.26
N GLN A 64 15.77 -0.74 -5.88
CA GLN A 64 17.04 -0.88 -5.18
C GLN A 64 17.43 0.40 -4.44
N MET A 65 17.26 1.56 -5.08
CA MET A 65 17.54 2.86 -4.47
C MET A 65 16.70 3.08 -3.20
N VAL A 66 15.38 2.84 -3.26
CA VAL A 66 14.49 2.99 -2.11
C VAL A 66 14.82 1.96 -1.02
N LEU A 67 15.09 0.71 -1.36
CA LEU A 67 15.46 -0.31 -0.37
C LEU A 67 16.84 -0.03 0.27
N SER A 68 17.77 0.61 -0.47
CA SER A 68 19.03 1.05 0.14
C SER A 68 18.82 2.15 1.18
N LEU A 69 17.84 3.04 0.96
CA LEU A 69 17.46 4.05 1.95
C LEU A 69 16.82 3.41 3.20
N TRP A 70 15.97 2.41 3.04
CA TRP A 70 15.47 1.62 4.16
C TRP A 70 16.62 0.99 4.97
N LYS A 71 17.64 0.49 4.27
CA LYS A 71 18.81 -0.09 4.92
C LYS A 71 19.65 0.95 5.66
N ASP A 72 19.77 2.15 5.10
CA ASP A 72 20.44 3.27 5.78
C ASP A 72 19.66 3.70 7.03
N PHE A 73 18.32 3.68 6.99
CA PHE A 73 17.50 3.92 8.16
C PHE A 73 17.71 2.83 9.23
N ASP A 74 17.68 1.56 8.88
CA ASP A 74 17.97 0.44 9.81
C ASP A 74 19.33 0.63 10.50
N ASN A 75 20.35 0.96 9.72
CA ASN A 75 21.73 1.08 10.18
C ASN A 75 22.04 2.41 10.88
N ASN A 76 21.09 3.38 10.89
CA ASN A 76 21.32 4.74 11.37
C ASN A 76 22.42 5.49 10.58
N THR A 77 22.46 5.28 9.27
CA THR A 77 23.43 5.85 8.31
C THR A 77 22.76 6.68 7.23
N LEU A 78 21.65 7.37 7.57
CA LEU A 78 20.84 8.14 6.62
C LEU A 78 21.61 9.24 5.88
N ASP A 79 22.75 9.69 6.41
CA ASP A 79 23.63 10.64 5.73
C ASP A 79 24.14 10.10 4.38
N ASN A 80 24.25 8.76 4.23
CA ASN A 80 24.61 8.10 2.96
C ASN A 80 23.51 8.19 1.90
N SER A 81 22.33 8.66 2.28
CA SER A 81 21.17 8.74 1.38
C SER A 81 20.83 10.16 0.93
N LEU A 82 21.58 11.17 1.37
CA LEU A 82 21.28 12.57 1.06
C LEU A 82 21.24 12.84 -0.44
N ASP A 83 22.12 12.25 -1.20
CA ASP A 83 22.25 12.42 -2.64
C ASP A 83 21.11 11.72 -3.44
N LYS A 84 20.34 10.85 -2.81
CA LYS A 84 19.19 10.18 -3.42
C LYS A 84 17.96 11.09 -3.52
N PHE A 85 17.93 12.15 -2.69
CA PHE A 85 16.81 13.08 -2.65
C PHE A 85 17.00 14.27 -3.59
N ALA A 86 15.89 14.77 -4.11
CA ALA A 86 15.84 16.07 -4.79
C ALA A 86 16.07 17.20 -3.78
N ASP A 87 16.43 18.40 -4.26
CA ASP A 87 16.65 19.56 -3.39
C ASP A 87 15.41 19.94 -2.58
N THR A 88 14.22 19.66 -3.14
CA THR A 88 12.92 19.87 -2.50
C THR A 88 12.13 18.57 -2.45
N VAL A 89 11.57 18.25 -1.29
CA VAL A 89 10.88 17.00 -1.02
C VAL A 89 9.53 17.26 -0.35
N THR A 90 8.54 16.43 -0.65
CA THR A 90 7.27 16.36 0.08
C THR A 90 7.17 15.01 0.78
N MET A 91 6.89 15.01 2.08
CA MET A 91 6.72 13.80 2.88
C MET A 91 5.37 13.83 3.58
N MET A 92 4.50 12.89 3.22
CA MET A 92 3.18 12.67 3.80
C MET A 92 3.29 11.50 4.79
N MET A 93 3.45 11.80 6.06
CA MET A 93 3.70 10.83 7.12
C MET A 93 2.48 10.70 8.03
N PRO A 94 2.27 9.56 8.71
CA PRO A 94 1.21 9.43 9.69
C PRO A 94 1.31 10.50 10.78
N GLY A 95 0.33 11.39 10.82
CA GLY A 95 0.23 12.44 11.84
C GLY A 95 0.94 13.75 11.53
N PHE A 96 1.71 13.86 10.43
CA PHE A 96 2.29 15.13 9.99
C PHE A 96 2.64 15.14 8.49
N GLU A 97 2.77 16.34 7.95
CA GLU A 97 3.11 16.56 6.55
C GLU A 97 4.26 17.59 6.46
N MET A 98 5.20 17.33 5.57
CA MET A 98 6.28 18.24 5.19
C MET A 98 6.15 18.50 3.70
N VAL A 99 5.64 19.67 3.30
CA VAL A 99 5.38 19.99 1.89
C VAL A 99 6.44 20.96 1.38
N GLY A 100 7.16 20.57 0.32
CA GLY A 100 8.12 21.43 -0.35
C GLY A 100 9.29 21.87 0.53
N VAL A 101 9.72 21.01 1.47
CA VAL A 101 10.87 21.29 2.35
C VAL A 101 12.17 20.94 1.67
N THR A 102 13.29 21.51 2.16
CA THR A 102 14.60 21.11 1.67
C THR A 102 14.90 19.65 2.06
N ARG A 103 15.69 18.95 1.23
CA ARG A 103 16.14 17.57 1.53
C ARG A 103 16.84 17.47 2.88
N ASP A 104 17.62 18.50 3.26
CA ASP A 104 18.32 18.53 4.54
C ASP A 104 17.33 18.54 5.71
N SER A 105 16.25 19.32 5.62
CA SER A 105 15.18 19.34 6.61
C SER A 105 14.42 18.01 6.66
N ALA A 106 14.11 17.41 5.51
CA ALA A 106 13.45 16.11 5.44
C ALA A 106 14.31 15.01 6.07
N LEU A 107 15.61 15.00 5.75
CA LEU A 107 16.55 14.04 6.30
C LEU A 107 16.79 14.25 7.81
N ALA A 108 16.87 15.50 8.27
CA ALA A 108 17.00 15.81 9.68
C ALA A 108 15.81 15.30 10.49
N SER A 109 14.58 15.48 10.00
CA SER A 109 13.37 14.93 10.63
C SER A 109 13.39 13.39 10.68
N SER A 110 13.80 12.74 9.60
CA SER A 110 13.93 11.28 9.56
C SER A 110 15.00 10.75 10.53
N LYS A 111 16.11 11.45 10.67
CA LYS A 111 17.19 11.14 11.63
C LYS A 111 16.73 11.34 13.07
N GLU A 112 15.97 12.39 13.34
CA GLU A 112 15.37 12.64 14.66
C GLU A 112 14.45 11.48 15.05
N TYR A 113 13.54 11.08 14.17
CA TYR A 113 12.68 9.92 14.39
C TYR A 113 13.51 8.64 14.62
N ARG A 114 14.50 8.36 13.76
CA ARG A 114 15.38 7.21 13.91
C ARG A 114 16.13 7.20 15.25
N SER A 115 16.49 8.37 15.77
CA SER A 115 17.24 8.53 17.03
C SER A 115 16.44 8.09 18.27
N MET A 116 15.12 7.95 18.17
CA MET A 116 14.27 7.47 19.28
C MET A 116 14.51 5.99 19.59
N PHE A 117 15.10 5.24 18.63
CA PHE A 117 15.28 3.80 18.70
C PHE A 117 16.76 3.43 18.86
N SER A 118 17.05 2.46 19.73
CA SER A 118 18.36 1.84 19.87
C SER A 118 18.64 0.86 18.71
N LYS A 119 17.59 0.24 18.17
CA LYS A 119 17.65 -0.70 17.04
C LYS A 119 16.41 -0.58 16.18
N VAL A 120 16.64 -0.64 14.87
CA VAL A 120 15.56 -0.81 13.88
C VAL A 120 15.94 -1.96 12.95
N THR A 121 14.97 -2.73 12.52
CA THR A 121 15.14 -3.82 11.57
C THR A 121 13.90 -3.93 10.68
N SER A 122 14.09 -3.73 9.41
CA SER A 122 13.03 -3.81 8.42
C SER A 122 12.96 -5.18 7.76
N ARG A 123 11.74 -5.60 7.41
CA ARG A 123 11.44 -6.81 6.62
C ARG A 123 10.56 -6.39 5.45
N VAL A 124 11.10 -6.49 4.25
CA VAL A 124 10.35 -6.16 3.03
C VAL A 124 9.48 -7.37 2.65
N ALA A 125 8.18 -7.15 2.54
CA ALA A 125 7.21 -8.16 2.08
C ALA A 125 7.08 -8.13 0.55
N ALA A 126 7.00 -6.93 -0.03
CA ALA A 126 6.96 -6.73 -1.48
C ALA A 126 7.51 -5.35 -1.84
N VAL A 127 8.04 -5.24 -3.05
CA VAL A 127 8.46 -3.99 -3.68
C VAL A 127 8.16 -4.05 -5.16
N THR A 128 7.75 -2.93 -5.74
CA THR A 128 7.59 -2.80 -7.19
C THR A 128 7.88 -1.37 -7.64
N ALA A 129 8.49 -1.24 -8.81
CA ALA A 129 8.66 0.03 -9.49
C ALA A 129 7.65 0.12 -10.65
N LEU A 130 6.96 1.25 -10.76
CA LEU A 130 5.95 1.53 -11.75
C LEU A 130 6.26 2.86 -12.44
N LYS A 131 5.87 2.97 -13.71
CA LYS A 131 5.89 4.20 -14.47
C LYS A 131 4.46 4.59 -14.85
N SER A 132 4.06 5.81 -14.50
CA SER A 132 2.84 6.43 -15.03
C SER A 132 3.12 6.93 -16.43
N THR A 133 2.54 6.28 -17.46
CA THR A 133 2.86 6.57 -18.86
C THR A 133 2.25 7.87 -19.37
N ASP A 134 1.15 8.31 -18.76
CA ASP A 134 0.47 9.57 -19.10
C ASP A 134 1.03 10.78 -18.31
N LYS A 135 1.71 10.56 -17.18
CA LYS A 135 2.38 11.60 -16.40
C LYS A 135 3.89 11.61 -16.60
N ASN A 136 4.45 10.51 -17.16
CA ASN A 136 5.87 10.30 -17.31
C ASN A 136 6.63 10.40 -15.97
N GLU A 137 6.07 9.78 -14.93
CA GLU A 137 6.59 9.77 -13.56
C GLU A 137 6.91 8.35 -13.11
N GLU A 138 7.99 8.22 -12.37
CA GLU A 138 8.44 6.95 -11.81
C GLU A 138 8.02 6.83 -10.34
N TRP A 139 7.55 5.64 -9.97
CA TRP A 139 7.03 5.36 -8.63
C TRP A 139 7.61 4.06 -8.09
N VAL A 140 7.85 4.01 -6.79
CA VAL A 140 8.21 2.77 -6.07
C VAL A 140 7.22 2.57 -4.93
N LEU A 141 6.63 1.37 -4.87
CA LEU A 141 5.76 0.95 -3.79
C LEU A 141 6.46 -0.12 -2.98
N VAL A 142 6.46 0.05 -1.66
CA VAL A 142 7.07 -0.90 -0.72
C VAL A 142 6.04 -1.29 0.33
N TRP A 143 5.95 -2.58 0.62
CA TRP A 143 5.20 -3.12 1.74
C TRP A 143 6.17 -3.86 2.65
N GLY A 144 6.10 -3.59 3.94
CA GLY A 144 7.01 -4.22 4.88
C GLY A 144 6.55 -4.12 6.32
N THR A 145 7.44 -4.59 7.19
CA THR A 145 7.29 -4.47 8.64
C THR A 145 8.59 -3.92 9.19
N GLU A 146 8.49 -2.89 9.99
CA GLU A 146 9.61 -2.33 10.74
C GLU A 146 9.47 -2.73 12.21
N VAL A 147 10.55 -3.26 12.78
CA VAL A 147 10.67 -3.66 14.18
C VAL A 147 11.60 -2.67 14.88
N HIS A 148 11.07 -1.96 15.86
CA HIS A 148 11.80 -0.95 16.62
C HIS A 148 12.09 -1.46 18.04
N THR A 149 13.29 -1.21 18.52
CA THR A 149 13.60 -1.32 19.94
C THR A 149 13.96 0.09 20.46
N ASN A 150 13.18 0.59 21.41
CA ASN A 150 13.43 1.92 21.97
C ASN A 150 14.61 1.90 22.97
N LYS A 151 15.00 3.08 23.48
CA LYS A 151 16.10 3.22 24.44
C LYS A 151 15.84 2.58 25.81
N LYS A 152 14.59 2.14 26.08
CA LYS A 152 14.20 1.39 27.29
C LYS A 152 14.12 -0.13 27.03
N ASN A 153 14.65 -0.62 25.90
CA ASN A 153 14.62 -2.00 25.45
C ASN A 153 13.20 -2.57 25.23
N VAL A 154 12.21 -1.72 25.00
CA VAL A 154 10.87 -2.15 24.60
C VAL A 154 10.87 -2.28 23.07
N THR A 155 10.45 -3.46 22.60
CA THR A 155 10.37 -3.76 21.17
C THR A 155 8.91 -3.75 20.72
N ASP A 156 8.65 -3.08 19.61
CA ASP A 156 7.36 -3.03 18.93
C ASP A 156 7.54 -3.18 17.43
N SER A 157 6.47 -3.36 16.68
CA SER A 157 6.52 -3.47 15.23
C SER A 157 5.34 -2.76 14.58
N VAL A 158 5.60 -2.21 13.41
CA VAL A 158 4.60 -1.55 12.57
C VAL A 158 4.61 -2.14 11.17
N HIS A 159 3.43 -2.28 10.58
CA HIS A 159 3.32 -2.59 9.15
C HIS A 159 3.34 -1.27 8.39
N LEU A 160 4.15 -1.22 7.34
CA LEU A 160 4.33 -0.05 6.49
C LEU A 160 3.84 -0.34 5.07
N GLN A 161 3.23 0.67 4.48
CA GLN A 161 3.06 0.78 3.05
C GLN A 161 3.55 2.16 2.65
N GLU A 162 4.51 2.21 1.75
CA GLU A 162 5.12 3.43 1.27
C GLU A 162 5.00 3.56 -0.24
N THR A 163 4.82 4.79 -0.67
CA THR A 163 4.78 5.18 -2.08
C THR A 163 5.77 6.32 -2.28
N TRP A 164 6.79 6.06 -3.09
CA TRP A 164 7.88 6.97 -3.38
C TRP A 164 7.78 7.44 -4.82
N ARG A 165 7.94 8.74 -5.10
CA ARG A 165 8.09 9.25 -6.44
C ARG A 165 9.56 9.57 -6.72
N ILE A 166 9.98 9.14 -7.91
CA ILE A 166 11.29 9.44 -8.46
C ILE A 166 11.08 10.44 -9.59
N ASN A 167 11.68 11.60 -9.50
CA ASN A 167 11.56 12.65 -10.50
C ASN A 167 12.40 12.34 -11.76
N LYS A 168 12.30 13.22 -12.76
CA LYS A 168 13.02 13.08 -14.04
C LYS A 168 14.55 13.06 -13.91
N ASP A 169 15.09 13.57 -12.80
CA ASP A 169 16.53 13.62 -12.52
C ASP A 169 17.00 12.37 -11.75
N GLY A 170 16.11 11.37 -11.58
CA GLY A 170 16.38 10.15 -10.84
C GLY A 170 16.46 10.34 -9.32
N LYS A 171 15.85 11.41 -8.78
CA LYS A 171 15.87 11.75 -7.37
C LYS A 171 14.51 11.56 -6.74
N ILE A 172 14.50 11.18 -5.46
CA ILE A 172 13.27 11.10 -4.65
C ILE A 172 12.80 12.52 -4.32
N ASP A 173 11.57 12.84 -4.72
CA ASP A 173 10.95 14.14 -4.41
C ASP A 173 9.63 14.03 -3.64
N TYR A 174 9.12 12.80 -3.45
CA TYR A 174 7.88 12.56 -2.73
C TYR A 174 7.91 11.22 -2.00
N LEU A 175 7.37 11.22 -0.77
CA LEU A 175 7.06 10.04 0.03
C LEU A 175 5.65 10.16 0.59
N MET A 176 4.85 9.12 0.46
CA MET A 176 3.63 8.90 1.24
C MET A 176 3.76 7.60 2.02
N GLN A 177 3.56 7.65 3.33
CA GLN A 177 3.66 6.49 4.21
C GLN A 177 2.34 6.24 4.94
N TYR A 178 1.89 5.00 4.92
CA TYR A 178 0.82 4.50 5.78
C TYR A 178 1.40 3.52 6.79
N MET A 179 0.94 3.62 8.05
CA MET A 179 1.37 2.75 9.14
C MET A 179 0.18 2.10 9.83
N ARG A 180 0.36 0.85 10.21
CA ARG A 180 -0.55 0.11 11.07
C ARG A 180 0.25 -0.57 12.17
N ASN A 181 -0.07 -0.25 13.43
CA ASN A 181 0.49 -0.97 14.56
C ASN A 181 0.10 -2.44 14.50
N THR A 182 1.02 -3.32 14.84
CA THR A 182 0.72 -4.75 14.97
C THR A 182 -0.25 -4.92 16.13
N PRO A 183 -1.44 -5.51 15.93
CA PRO A 183 -2.36 -5.77 17.03
C PRO A 183 -1.69 -6.67 18.06
N ALA A 184 -1.92 -6.40 19.35
CA ALA A 184 -1.54 -7.33 20.40
C ALA A 184 -2.20 -8.71 20.12
N PRO A 185 -1.51 -9.84 20.41
CA PRO A 185 -2.11 -11.15 20.25
C PRO A 185 -3.40 -11.23 21.06
N ILE A 186 -4.47 -11.69 20.44
CA ILE A 186 -5.73 -11.98 21.14
C ILE A 186 -5.41 -13.14 22.10
N LYS A 187 -5.52 -12.89 23.40
CA LYS A 187 -5.33 -13.92 24.44
C LYS A 187 -6.55 -14.81 24.53
#